data_8d9ecae008497a3659cf16e4d398aa59
#
_entry.id   8d9ecae008497a3659cf16e4d398aa59
#
_cell.length_a   1.000
_cell.length_b   1.000
_cell.length_c   1.000
_cell.angle_alpha   90.00
_cell.angle_beta   90.00
_cell.angle_gamma   90.00
#
_symmetry.space_group_name_H-M   'P 1'
#
loop_
_entity.id
_entity.type
_entity.pdbx_description
1 polymer ?
#
loop_
_entity_poly.entity_id
_entity_poly.type
_entity_poly.pdbx_seq_one_letter_code
_entity_poly.pdbx_strand_id
1 'polypeptide(L)'
;MVAFIDAHREAYGVEPICAVVPIAPSVYYERKARERAPERRPARARRDEALTVEVERVWREHHAVYGVRKVWKQLRREGYAVARCTVGRLMRRLGLAGAVRGRAFTVTTVADSAVARPPDLVARQFTAMRPNQLWVADLTYVATWRGFVYVAFVIDVFSRRIVGWRVSSSLRSDLALDALEQALYARPGVAAAPLVHHSDRGVQYLSIRYTERLAEAGIERSVGSAGDSYDNAMAESVIGLFKTEVIRRRGPWRGVEDVEFATLAWVAWYNDDRLLEPLGYVPPAEFEQAYYDRQTAPDSVAVLN
;
A
#
# COMPACT_ATOMS: atom_id res chain seq x y z
N MET A 1 40.21 -6.56 -4.67
CA MET A 1 41.49 -6.34 -5.37
C MET A 1 41.92 -4.86 -5.32
N VAL A 2 41.20 -3.90 -5.91
CA VAL A 2 41.63 -2.49 -5.92
C VAL A 2 41.87 -1.92 -4.50
N ALA A 3 40.97 -2.17 -3.54
CA ALA A 3 41.14 -1.74 -2.14
C ALA A 3 42.37 -2.37 -1.49
N PHE A 4 42.76 -3.59 -1.87
CA PHE A 4 43.99 -4.23 -1.40
C PHE A 4 45.22 -3.50 -1.96
N ILE A 5 45.23 -3.17 -3.26
CA ILE A 5 46.31 -2.38 -3.87
C ILE A 5 46.42 -1.01 -3.18
N ASP A 6 45.27 -0.32 -2.95
CA ASP A 6 45.26 0.99 -2.25
C ASP A 6 45.89 0.91 -0.86
N ALA A 7 45.64 -0.16 -0.10
CA ALA A 7 46.14 -0.34 1.25
C ALA A 7 47.66 -0.66 1.30
N HIS A 8 48.23 -1.21 0.22
CA HIS A 8 49.60 -1.73 0.23
C HIS A 8 50.53 -1.02 -0.80
N ARG A 9 50.02 -0.14 -1.66
CA ARG A 9 50.78 0.49 -2.75
C ARG A 9 51.96 1.36 -2.28
N GLU A 10 51.88 1.92 -1.08
CA GLU A 10 52.95 2.75 -0.54
C GLU A 10 54.15 1.90 -0.10
N ALA A 11 53.90 0.67 0.38
CA ALA A 11 54.96 -0.26 0.83
C ALA A 11 55.57 -1.05 -0.32
N TYR A 12 54.76 -1.48 -1.31
CA TYR A 12 55.21 -2.45 -2.31
C TYR A 12 55.14 -1.97 -3.75
N GLY A 13 54.52 -0.80 -4.01
CA GLY A 13 54.24 -0.31 -5.37
C GLY A 13 53.01 -1.02 -6.00
N VAL A 14 52.46 -0.39 -7.06
CA VAL A 14 51.26 -0.93 -7.75
C VAL A 14 51.61 -2.12 -8.63
N GLU A 15 52.66 -2.00 -9.44
CA GLU A 15 53.06 -3.01 -10.42
C GLU A 15 53.46 -4.36 -9.77
N PRO A 16 54.27 -4.39 -8.70
CA PRO A 16 54.61 -5.64 -8.02
C PRO A 16 53.37 -6.32 -7.42
N ILE A 17 52.43 -5.55 -6.84
CA ILE A 17 51.20 -6.11 -6.31
C ILE A 17 50.36 -6.69 -7.44
N CYS A 18 50.25 -5.99 -8.57
CA CYS A 18 49.47 -6.45 -9.76
C CYS A 18 50.08 -7.70 -10.41
N ALA A 19 51.37 -7.93 -10.25
CA ALA A 19 52.03 -9.16 -10.73
C ALA A 19 51.59 -10.41 -9.93
N VAL A 20 51.23 -10.23 -8.64
CA VAL A 20 50.74 -11.30 -7.75
C VAL A 20 49.21 -11.42 -7.79
N VAL A 21 48.49 -10.30 -7.89
CA VAL A 21 47.03 -10.25 -7.93
C VAL A 21 46.58 -10.24 -9.39
N PRO A 22 45.56 -11.03 -9.83
CA PRO A 22 45.15 -11.11 -11.24
C PRO A 22 44.42 -9.86 -11.70
N ILE A 23 45.09 -8.71 -11.72
CA ILE A 23 44.63 -7.43 -12.22
C ILE A 23 45.75 -6.67 -12.95
N ALA A 24 45.51 -6.22 -14.17
CA ALA A 24 46.49 -5.42 -14.88
C ALA A 24 46.67 -4.02 -14.24
N PRO A 25 47.90 -3.48 -14.13
CA PRO A 25 48.17 -2.14 -13.62
C PRO A 25 47.32 -1.06 -14.30
N SER A 26 47.14 -1.17 -15.63
CA SER A 26 46.29 -0.25 -16.38
C SER A 26 44.84 -0.18 -15.91
N VAL A 27 44.26 -1.31 -15.52
CA VAL A 27 42.90 -1.39 -14.94
C VAL A 27 42.81 -0.66 -13.60
N TYR A 28 43.85 -0.79 -12.77
CA TYR A 28 43.93 -0.08 -11.51
C TYR A 28 44.01 1.43 -11.74
N TYR A 29 44.98 1.90 -12.55
CA TYR A 29 45.17 3.32 -12.83
C TYR A 29 43.96 3.95 -13.53
N GLU A 30 43.34 3.23 -14.48
CA GLU A 30 42.12 3.72 -15.11
C GLU A 30 40.97 3.87 -14.11
N ARG A 31 40.81 2.92 -13.18
CA ARG A 31 39.81 3.03 -12.11
C ARG A 31 40.08 4.24 -11.22
N LYS A 32 41.32 4.45 -10.81
CA LYS A 32 41.71 5.64 -10.01
C LYS A 32 41.50 6.94 -10.78
N ALA A 33 41.78 6.98 -12.07
CA ALA A 33 41.48 8.11 -12.92
C ALA A 33 39.98 8.44 -13.00
N ARG A 34 39.12 7.39 -13.11
CA ARG A 34 37.68 7.53 -13.07
C ARG A 34 37.11 7.93 -11.70
N GLU A 35 37.79 7.58 -10.61
CA GLU A 35 37.44 8.04 -9.25
C GLU A 35 37.73 9.53 -9.09
N ARG A 36 38.87 10.02 -9.64
CA ARG A 36 39.28 11.43 -9.57
C ARG A 36 38.51 12.34 -10.54
N ALA A 37 38.10 11.81 -11.68
CA ALA A 37 37.43 12.53 -12.76
C ALA A 37 36.11 11.81 -13.12
N PRO A 38 34.98 12.14 -12.46
CA PRO A 38 33.67 11.49 -12.67
C PRO A 38 33.20 11.54 -14.13
N GLU A 39 33.59 12.55 -14.90
CA GLU A 39 33.28 12.73 -16.31
C GLU A 39 33.91 11.62 -17.19
N ARG A 40 34.99 11.00 -16.75
CA ARG A 40 35.64 9.87 -17.43
C ARG A 40 34.91 8.54 -17.22
N ARG A 41 33.91 8.50 -16.33
CA ARG A 41 33.12 7.29 -16.13
C ARG A 41 32.29 6.97 -17.36
N PRO A 42 32.12 5.66 -17.70
CA PRO A 42 31.24 5.26 -18.79
C PRO A 42 29.85 5.87 -18.64
N ALA A 43 29.20 6.23 -19.73
CA ALA A 43 27.85 6.82 -19.72
C ALA A 43 26.84 5.99 -18.90
N ARG A 44 26.96 4.65 -18.98
CA ARG A 44 26.15 3.75 -18.16
C ARG A 44 26.41 3.94 -16.64
N ALA A 45 27.65 4.12 -16.22
CA ALA A 45 27.97 4.29 -14.80
C ALA A 45 27.43 5.62 -14.26
N ARG A 46 27.56 6.69 -15.03
CA ARG A 46 27.00 8.01 -14.69
C ARG A 46 25.47 7.97 -14.59
N ARG A 47 24.82 7.30 -15.56
CA ARG A 47 23.39 7.09 -15.53
C ARG A 47 22.92 6.25 -14.34
N ASP A 48 23.64 5.17 -14.00
CA ASP A 48 23.34 4.32 -12.85
C ASP A 48 23.49 5.10 -11.54
N GLU A 49 24.44 6.00 -11.44
CA GLU A 49 24.68 6.85 -10.27
C GLU A 49 23.52 7.82 -10.06
N ALA A 50 23.10 8.54 -11.11
CA ALA A 50 21.92 9.39 -11.06
C ALA A 50 20.64 8.61 -10.72
N LEU A 51 20.43 7.46 -11.37
CA LEU A 51 19.27 6.61 -11.07
C LEU A 51 19.29 6.01 -9.66
N THR A 52 20.45 5.82 -9.06
CA THR A 52 20.58 5.30 -7.70
C THR A 52 19.93 6.24 -6.69
N VAL A 53 20.15 7.54 -6.85
CA VAL A 53 19.54 8.59 -5.99
C VAL A 53 18.01 8.54 -6.12
N GLU A 54 17.50 8.46 -7.35
CA GLU A 54 16.06 8.45 -7.60
C GLU A 54 15.39 7.16 -7.13
N VAL A 55 16.04 6.00 -7.29
CA VAL A 55 15.55 4.72 -6.77
C VAL A 55 15.43 4.75 -5.24
N GLU A 56 16.43 5.32 -4.56
CA GLU A 56 16.42 5.45 -3.10
C GLU A 56 15.36 6.47 -2.64
N ARG A 57 15.25 7.62 -3.33
CA ARG A 57 14.21 8.63 -3.05
C ARG A 57 12.82 8.02 -3.14
N VAL A 58 12.46 7.42 -4.28
CA VAL A 58 11.14 6.80 -4.48
C VAL A 58 10.86 5.73 -3.41
N TRP A 59 11.85 4.91 -3.07
CA TRP A 59 11.67 3.88 -2.06
C TRP A 59 11.38 4.48 -0.68
N ARG A 60 12.08 5.56 -0.29
CA ARG A 60 11.90 6.24 1.00
C ARG A 60 10.57 7.00 1.07
N GLU A 61 10.20 7.75 0.03
CA GLU A 61 8.94 8.49 -0.06
C GLU A 61 7.72 7.57 0.07
N HIS A 62 7.83 6.34 -0.43
CA HIS A 62 6.81 5.33 -0.28
C HIS A 62 7.04 4.41 0.94
N HIS A 63 7.45 4.99 2.07
CA HIS A 63 7.56 4.33 3.38
C HIS A 63 8.46 3.10 3.40
N ALA A 64 9.38 2.97 2.47
CA ALA A 64 10.27 1.81 2.32
C ALA A 64 9.52 0.48 2.09
N VAL A 65 8.27 0.51 1.61
CA VAL A 65 7.47 -0.69 1.39
C VAL A 65 7.44 -1.16 -0.07
N TYR A 66 7.84 -0.30 -1.02
CA TYR A 66 7.84 -0.65 -2.42
C TYR A 66 8.95 -1.65 -2.78
N GLY A 67 8.57 -2.75 -3.44
CA GLY A 67 9.51 -3.63 -4.13
C GLY A 67 9.84 -3.12 -5.53
N VAL A 68 10.75 -3.81 -6.21
CA VAL A 68 11.29 -3.46 -7.54
C VAL A 68 10.20 -3.03 -8.55
N ARG A 69 9.07 -3.75 -8.61
CA ARG A 69 8.02 -3.48 -9.57
C ARG A 69 7.36 -2.11 -9.34
N LYS A 70 7.04 -1.77 -8.09
CA LYS A 70 6.41 -0.50 -7.75
C LYS A 70 7.37 0.68 -7.86
N VAL A 71 8.62 0.54 -7.40
CA VAL A 71 9.67 1.55 -7.61
C VAL A 71 9.86 1.82 -9.11
N TRP A 72 9.94 0.78 -9.93
CA TRP A 72 10.04 0.93 -11.39
C TRP A 72 8.82 1.63 -12.00
N LYS A 73 7.60 1.25 -11.57
CA LYS A 73 6.36 1.88 -12.06
C LYS A 73 6.30 3.36 -11.68
N GLN A 74 6.68 3.71 -10.45
CA GLN A 74 6.71 5.09 -9.98
C GLN A 74 7.72 5.93 -10.77
N LEU A 75 8.96 5.44 -10.94
CA LEU A 75 9.95 6.13 -11.77
C LEU A 75 9.46 6.34 -13.22
N ARG A 76 8.74 5.35 -13.78
CA ARG A 76 8.14 5.49 -15.12
C ARG A 76 7.06 6.57 -15.17
N ARG A 77 6.26 6.71 -14.12
CA ARG A 77 5.24 7.77 -13.98
C ARG A 77 5.87 9.15 -13.89
N GLU A 78 7.04 9.24 -13.27
CA GLU A 78 7.84 10.46 -13.15
C GLU A 78 8.69 10.77 -14.40
N GLY A 79 8.53 10.00 -15.48
CA GLY A 79 9.19 10.23 -16.77
C GLY A 79 10.56 9.58 -16.94
N TYR A 80 11.06 8.82 -15.96
CA TYR A 80 12.35 8.14 -16.09
C TYR A 80 12.25 6.96 -17.05
N ALA A 81 12.98 7.02 -18.17
CA ALA A 81 13.10 5.92 -19.14
C ALA A 81 14.06 4.83 -18.62
N VAL A 82 13.61 4.00 -17.69
CA VAL A 82 14.41 2.95 -17.05
C VAL A 82 13.78 1.57 -17.19
N ALA A 83 14.62 0.54 -17.39
CA ALA A 83 14.17 -0.85 -17.40
C ALA A 83 14.03 -1.41 -15.97
N ARG A 84 13.03 -2.28 -15.74
CA ARG A 84 12.79 -2.92 -14.44
C ARG A 84 14.01 -3.68 -13.90
N CYS A 85 14.77 -4.37 -14.78
CA CYS A 85 15.98 -5.09 -14.38
C CYS A 85 17.07 -4.13 -13.83
N THR A 86 17.19 -2.92 -14.39
CA THR A 86 18.12 -1.89 -13.88
C THR A 86 17.70 -1.47 -12.47
N VAL A 87 16.42 -1.15 -12.24
CA VAL A 87 15.92 -0.82 -10.91
C VAL A 87 16.18 -1.97 -9.92
N GLY A 88 15.90 -3.22 -10.31
CA GLY A 88 16.15 -4.39 -9.47
C GLY A 88 17.64 -4.56 -9.09
N ARG A 89 18.53 -4.29 -10.03
CA ARG A 89 19.99 -4.33 -9.80
C ARG A 89 20.45 -3.21 -8.86
N LEU A 90 19.92 -1.99 -9.03
CA LEU A 90 20.24 -0.85 -8.18
C LEU A 90 19.71 -1.05 -6.76
N MET A 91 18.45 -1.47 -6.60
CA MET A 91 17.88 -1.77 -5.28
C MET A 91 18.68 -2.85 -4.54
N ARG A 92 19.09 -3.93 -5.24
CA ARG A 92 19.93 -4.97 -4.63
C ARG A 92 21.28 -4.42 -4.19
N ARG A 93 21.91 -3.56 -4.98
CA ARG A 93 23.18 -2.90 -4.63
C ARG A 93 23.06 -2.01 -3.40
N LEU A 94 21.90 -1.36 -3.23
CA LEU A 94 21.57 -0.50 -2.08
C LEU A 94 21.06 -1.29 -0.86
N GLY A 95 20.84 -2.60 -0.98
CA GLY A 95 20.22 -3.40 0.08
C GLY A 95 18.73 -3.09 0.29
N LEU A 96 18.06 -2.47 -0.69
CA LEU A 96 16.66 -2.08 -0.57
C LEU A 96 15.73 -3.24 -0.94
N ALA A 97 14.72 -3.47 -0.10
CA ALA A 97 13.69 -4.48 -0.32
C ALA A 97 12.30 -3.92 -0.03
N GLY A 98 11.29 -4.45 -0.69
CA GLY A 98 9.89 -4.14 -0.39
C GLY A 98 9.37 -4.88 0.84
N ALA A 99 8.24 -4.43 1.36
CA ALA A 99 7.54 -5.14 2.42
C ALA A 99 6.96 -6.46 1.89
N VAL A 100 7.20 -7.55 2.64
CA VAL A 100 6.69 -8.88 2.32
C VAL A 100 5.72 -9.32 3.40
N ARG A 101 4.54 -9.80 2.99
CA ARG A 101 3.54 -10.36 3.90
C ARG A 101 4.12 -11.65 4.52
N GLY A 102 4.18 -11.70 5.85
CA GLY A 102 4.62 -12.92 6.57
C GLY A 102 3.61 -14.07 6.40
N ARG A 103 4.05 -15.31 6.67
CA ARG A 103 3.24 -16.55 6.56
C ARG A 103 2.26 -16.78 7.71
N ALA A 104 2.27 -15.98 8.79
CA ALA A 104 1.41 -16.20 9.95
C ALA A 104 -0.05 -15.85 9.64
N PHE A 105 -0.87 -16.88 9.49
CA PHE A 105 -2.31 -16.80 9.44
C PHE A 105 -2.85 -17.15 10.84
N THR A 106 -3.57 -16.23 11.47
CA THR A 106 -4.27 -16.49 12.74
C THR A 106 -5.76 -16.21 12.50
N VAL A 107 -6.58 -17.24 12.67
CA VAL A 107 -8.05 -17.10 12.65
C VAL A 107 -8.46 -16.49 13.98
N THR A 108 -9.12 -15.33 13.95
CA THR A 108 -9.46 -14.55 15.16
C THR A 108 -10.96 -14.35 15.36
N THR A 109 -11.81 -14.84 14.47
CA THR A 109 -13.27 -14.61 14.52
C THR A 109 -13.98 -15.82 15.08
N VAL A 110 -14.74 -15.62 16.18
CA VAL A 110 -15.69 -16.60 16.72
C VAL A 110 -17.10 -16.13 16.32
N ALA A 111 -17.85 -16.98 15.63
CA ALA A 111 -19.19 -16.65 15.16
C ALA A 111 -20.22 -16.81 16.31
N ASP A 112 -21.07 -15.80 16.50
CA ASP A 112 -22.25 -15.90 17.36
C ASP A 112 -23.46 -16.45 16.57
N SER A 113 -24.10 -17.49 17.09
CA SER A 113 -25.12 -18.28 16.37
C SER A 113 -26.56 -17.80 16.57
N ALA A 114 -26.80 -16.80 17.43
CA ALA A 114 -28.13 -16.53 18.00
C ALA A 114 -28.95 -15.40 17.33
N VAL A 115 -28.42 -14.66 16.35
CA VAL A 115 -29.09 -13.47 15.77
C VAL A 115 -29.67 -13.74 14.38
N ALA A 116 -30.89 -13.24 14.10
CA ALA A 116 -31.52 -13.26 12.77
C ALA A 116 -30.65 -12.49 11.74
N ARG A 117 -30.49 -13.05 10.55
CA ARG A 117 -29.40 -12.71 9.62
C ARG A 117 -29.89 -12.02 8.36
N PRO A 118 -29.31 -10.87 7.96
CA PRO A 118 -29.44 -10.36 6.61
C PRO A 118 -28.83 -11.32 5.58
N PRO A 119 -29.33 -11.33 4.33
CA PRO A 119 -28.76 -12.15 3.25
C PRO A 119 -27.35 -11.70 2.87
N ASP A 120 -26.52 -12.63 2.39
CA ASP A 120 -25.29 -12.30 1.69
C ASP A 120 -25.64 -11.90 0.23
N LEU A 121 -25.54 -10.60 -0.05
CA LEU A 121 -25.80 -10.04 -1.37
C LEU A 121 -24.57 -10.01 -2.27
N VAL A 122 -23.39 -10.24 -1.70
CA VAL A 122 -22.12 -10.15 -2.44
C VAL A 122 -21.73 -11.49 -3.05
N ALA A 123 -22.10 -12.61 -2.40
CA ALA A 123 -21.83 -13.97 -2.88
C ALA A 123 -20.37 -14.14 -3.38
N ARG A 124 -19.39 -13.57 -2.65
CA ARG A 124 -17.95 -13.56 -2.98
C ARG A 124 -17.56 -12.76 -4.24
N GLN A 125 -18.49 -12.06 -4.86
CA GLN A 125 -18.22 -11.21 -6.03
C GLN A 125 -17.90 -9.79 -5.60
N PHE A 126 -16.68 -9.55 -5.13
CA PHE A 126 -16.17 -8.20 -4.76
C PHE A 126 -15.82 -7.40 -6.02
N THR A 127 -16.82 -7.17 -6.87
CA THR A 127 -16.72 -6.37 -8.09
C THR A 127 -17.74 -5.24 -8.03
N ALA A 128 -17.31 -4.04 -8.38
CA ALA A 128 -18.17 -2.88 -8.52
C ALA A 128 -17.84 -2.17 -9.83
N MET A 129 -18.84 -1.63 -10.51
CA MET A 129 -18.69 -0.96 -11.80
C MET A 129 -18.58 0.57 -11.65
N ARG A 130 -18.87 1.08 -10.46
CA ARG A 130 -18.80 2.51 -10.13
C ARG A 130 -18.42 2.73 -8.67
N PRO A 131 -17.90 3.92 -8.32
CA PRO A 131 -17.74 4.32 -6.92
C PRO A 131 -19.08 4.27 -6.16
N ASN A 132 -19.01 3.98 -4.88
CA ASN A 132 -20.17 3.91 -3.99
C ASN A 132 -21.27 2.93 -4.45
N GLN A 133 -20.88 1.83 -5.07
CA GLN A 133 -21.77 0.72 -5.38
C GLN A 133 -21.73 -0.36 -4.30
N LEU A 134 -20.55 -0.64 -3.82
CA LEU A 134 -20.29 -1.63 -2.77
C LEU A 134 -19.20 -1.12 -1.84
N TRP A 135 -19.49 -1.05 -0.55
CA TRP A 135 -18.51 -0.85 0.50
C TRP A 135 -18.29 -2.13 1.28
N VAL A 136 -17.06 -2.41 1.65
CA VAL A 136 -16.70 -3.49 2.57
C VAL A 136 -16.10 -2.91 3.83
N ALA A 137 -16.50 -3.45 4.99
CA ALA A 137 -15.97 -3.04 6.28
C ALA A 137 -15.38 -4.21 7.05
N ASP A 138 -14.31 -3.95 7.78
CA ASP A 138 -13.68 -4.94 8.63
C ASP A 138 -12.89 -4.27 9.75
N LEU A 139 -12.64 -5.04 10.80
CA LEU A 139 -11.95 -4.63 12.01
C LEU A 139 -10.64 -5.37 12.21
N THR A 140 -9.68 -4.69 12.80
CA THR A 140 -8.45 -5.34 13.23
C THR A 140 -7.99 -4.84 14.58
N TYR A 141 -7.06 -5.53 15.22
CA TYR A 141 -6.46 -5.10 16.48
C TYR A 141 -4.94 -4.99 16.38
N VAL A 142 -4.39 -4.14 17.22
CA VAL A 142 -2.97 -3.85 17.38
C VAL A 142 -2.61 -4.00 18.86
N ALA A 143 -1.63 -4.82 19.17
CA ALA A 143 -1.10 -4.92 20.52
C ALA A 143 -0.22 -3.68 20.81
N THR A 144 -0.50 -3.01 21.92
CA THR A 144 0.27 -1.86 22.42
C THR A 144 0.70 -2.08 23.87
N TRP A 145 1.58 -1.24 24.37
CA TRP A 145 1.99 -1.31 25.78
C TRP A 145 0.83 -1.07 26.78
N ARG A 146 -0.22 -0.36 26.32
CA ARG A 146 -1.42 -0.05 27.13
C ARG A 146 -2.60 -0.98 26.83
N GLY A 147 -2.35 -2.14 26.23
CA GLY A 147 -3.39 -3.11 25.85
C GLY A 147 -3.69 -3.11 24.35
N PHE A 148 -4.81 -3.72 23.98
CA PHE A 148 -5.21 -3.77 22.57
C PHE A 148 -5.87 -2.47 22.12
N VAL A 149 -5.55 -2.08 20.90
CA VAL A 149 -6.17 -0.99 20.16
C VAL A 149 -6.83 -1.58 18.93
N TYR A 150 -8.00 -1.11 18.60
CA TYR A 150 -8.82 -1.62 17.50
C TYR A 150 -8.90 -0.57 16.40
N VAL A 151 -8.87 -1.04 15.15
CA VAL A 151 -8.94 -0.20 13.96
C VAL A 151 -10.04 -0.71 13.05
N ALA A 152 -10.99 0.15 12.71
CA ALA A 152 -12.04 -0.12 11.73
C ALA A 152 -11.68 0.54 10.41
N PHE A 153 -12.00 -0.12 9.30
CA PHE A 153 -11.92 0.44 7.94
C PHE A 153 -13.22 0.22 7.19
N VAL A 154 -13.61 1.21 6.40
CA VAL A 154 -14.65 1.12 5.37
C VAL A 154 -13.99 1.41 4.02
N ILE A 155 -14.16 0.53 3.04
CA ILE A 155 -13.41 0.52 1.79
C ILE A 155 -14.39 0.46 0.62
N ASP A 156 -14.28 1.38 -0.32
CA ASP A 156 -14.99 1.32 -1.59
C ASP A 156 -14.39 0.23 -2.49
N VAL A 157 -15.21 -0.70 -2.94
CA VAL A 157 -14.76 -1.87 -3.71
C VAL A 157 -14.28 -1.50 -5.10
N PHE A 158 -14.89 -0.50 -5.74
CA PHE A 158 -14.52 -0.05 -7.08
C PHE A 158 -13.12 0.55 -7.13
N SER A 159 -12.89 1.56 -6.29
CA SER A 159 -11.63 2.31 -6.26
C SER A 159 -10.60 1.74 -5.30
N ARG A 160 -11.00 0.83 -4.42
CA ARG A 160 -10.21 0.33 -3.28
C ARG A 160 -9.82 1.44 -2.30
N ARG A 161 -10.47 2.60 -2.39
CA ARG A 161 -10.24 3.74 -1.53
C ARG A 161 -10.78 3.47 -0.12
N ILE A 162 -10.00 3.77 0.89
CA ILE A 162 -10.48 3.78 2.28
C ILE A 162 -11.29 5.06 2.44
N VAL A 163 -12.61 4.92 2.61
CA VAL A 163 -13.56 6.03 2.70
C VAL A 163 -13.90 6.40 4.14
N GLY A 164 -13.69 5.47 5.07
CA GLY A 164 -13.84 5.70 6.50
C GLY A 164 -12.91 4.82 7.30
N TRP A 165 -12.46 5.33 8.45
CA TRP A 165 -11.64 4.58 9.39
C TRP A 165 -11.74 5.17 10.80
N ARG A 166 -11.50 4.36 11.82
CA ARG A 166 -11.44 4.80 13.21
C ARG A 166 -10.48 3.94 14.02
N VAL A 167 -9.83 4.55 15.02
CA VAL A 167 -8.97 3.87 15.99
C VAL A 167 -9.57 4.07 17.38
N SER A 168 -9.62 3.02 18.19
CA SER A 168 -10.16 3.08 19.56
C SER A 168 -9.49 2.06 20.48
N SER A 169 -9.42 2.35 21.77
CA SER A 169 -9.06 1.37 22.82
C SER A 169 -10.21 0.42 23.16
N SER A 170 -11.41 0.65 22.62
CA SER A 170 -12.60 -0.15 22.90
C SER A 170 -13.17 -0.79 21.65
N LEU A 171 -13.54 -2.06 21.73
CA LEU A 171 -14.19 -2.82 20.66
C LEU A 171 -15.73 -2.66 20.70
N ARG A 172 -16.25 -1.54 21.14
CA ARG A 172 -17.70 -1.28 21.14
C ARG A 172 -18.20 -0.96 19.73
N SER A 173 -19.51 -1.04 19.53
CA SER A 173 -20.18 -0.72 18.26
C SER A 173 -19.89 0.71 17.77
N ASP A 174 -19.58 1.63 18.68
CA ASP A 174 -19.24 3.02 18.36
C ASP A 174 -18.00 3.10 17.44
N LEU A 175 -17.02 2.18 17.56
CA LEU A 175 -15.86 2.13 16.69
C LEU A 175 -16.23 1.93 15.19
N ALA A 176 -17.12 0.96 14.92
CA ALA A 176 -17.58 0.70 13.56
C ALA A 176 -18.50 1.83 13.07
N LEU A 177 -19.34 2.37 13.96
CA LEU A 177 -20.24 3.47 13.66
C LEU A 177 -19.47 4.75 13.29
N ASP A 178 -18.45 5.13 14.06
CA ASP A 178 -17.60 6.29 13.78
C ASP A 178 -16.91 6.17 12.42
N ALA A 179 -16.44 4.97 12.05
CA ALA A 179 -15.83 4.74 10.74
C ALA A 179 -16.88 4.87 9.61
N LEU A 180 -18.12 4.41 9.83
CA LEU A 180 -19.22 4.58 8.89
C LEU A 180 -19.60 6.06 8.75
N GLU A 181 -19.73 6.79 9.86
CA GLU A 181 -20.06 8.23 9.84
C GLU A 181 -19.00 9.02 9.06
N GLN A 182 -17.73 8.71 9.25
CA GLN A 182 -16.66 9.33 8.44
C GLN A 182 -16.83 9.02 6.96
N ALA A 183 -17.17 7.78 6.60
CA ALA A 183 -17.40 7.39 5.20
C ALA A 183 -18.59 8.14 4.59
N LEU A 184 -19.70 8.27 5.32
CA LEU A 184 -20.89 9.02 4.91
C LEU A 184 -20.58 10.51 4.73
N TYR A 185 -19.82 11.09 5.66
CA TYR A 185 -19.39 12.49 5.57
C TYR A 185 -18.47 12.74 4.36
N ALA A 186 -17.54 11.83 4.11
CA ALA A 186 -16.61 11.91 2.97
C ALA A 186 -17.30 11.68 1.61
N ARG A 187 -18.54 11.15 1.61
CA ARG A 187 -19.31 10.76 0.40
C ARG A 187 -20.71 11.39 0.40
N PRO A 188 -20.83 12.71 0.30
CA PRO A 188 -22.14 13.36 0.28
C PRO A 188 -22.94 12.87 -0.92
N GLY A 189 -24.23 12.62 -0.72
CA GLY A 189 -25.13 12.13 -1.76
C GLY A 189 -24.99 10.64 -2.10
N VAL A 190 -24.31 9.86 -1.27
CA VAL A 190 -24.13 8.42 -1.48
C VAL A 190 -25.46 7.66 -1.67
N ALA A 191 -26.55 8.15 -1.05
CA ALA A 191 -27.89 7.59 -1.18
C ALA A 191 -28.59 7.88 -2.54
N ALA A 192 -27.99 8.69 -3.41
CA ALA A 192 -28.57 8.99 -4.73
C ALA A 192 -28.57 7.79 -5.69
N ALA A 193 -27.80 6.73 -5.38
CA ALA A 193 -27.79 5.48 -6.13
C ALA A 193 -27.62 4.30 -5.15
N PRO A 194 -28.13 3.10 -5.49
CA PRO A 194 -28.03 1.93 -4.60
C PRO A 194 -26.60 1.66 -4.17
N LEU A 195 -26.37 1.62 -2.85
CA LEU A 195 -25.12 1.24 -2.21
C LEU A 195 -25.36 0.03 -1.32
N VAL A 196 -24.56 -0.99 -1.47
CA VAL A 196 -24.51 -2.15 -0.57
C VAL A 196 -23.33 -1.97 0.39
N HIS A 197 -23.57 -2.16 1.68
CA HIS A 197 -22.54 -2.23 2.70
C HIS A 197 -22.39 -3.65 3.21
N HIS A 198 -21.24 -4.26 2.92
CA HIS A 198 -20.92 -5.63 3.33
C HIS A 198 -19.91 -5.65 4.48
N SER A 199 -20.18 -6.46 5.49
CA SER A 199 -19.27 -6.67 6.61
C SER A 199 -19.21 -8.16 7.01
N ASP A 200 -18.22 -8.52 7.81
CA ASP A 200 -18.23 -9.79 8.50
C ASP A 200 -19.36 -9.85 9.55
N ARG A 201 -19.43 -10.96 10.28
CA ARG A 201 -20.44 -11.19 11.34
C ARG A 201 -20.04 -10.63 12.70
N GLY A 202 -19.13 -9.70 12.74
CA GLY A 202 -18.73 -9.04 14.00
C GLY A 202 -19.94 -8.44 14.71
N VAL A 203 -20.03 -8.64 16.04
CA VAL A 203 -21.11 -8.12 16.89
C VAL A 203 -21.29 -6.60 16.72
N GLN A 204 -20.22 -5.88 16.41
CA GLN A 204 -20.22 -4.44 16.20
C GLN A 204 -21.08 -4.03 15.00
N TYR A 205 -21.02 -4.80 13.92
CA TYR A 205 -21.79 -4.56 12.70
C TYR A 205 -23.24 -5.06 12.80
N LEU A 206 -23.53 -5.92 13.79
CA LEU A 206 -24.86 -6.44 14.06
C LEU A 206 -25.64 -5.57 15.07
N SER A 207 -25.00 -4.55 15.66
CA SER A 207 -25.66 -3.69 16.65
C SER A 207 -26.83 -2.93 16.02
N ILE A 208 -27.89 -2.72 16.82
CA ILE A 208 -29.09 -1.99 16.40
C ILE A 208 -28.71 -0.60 15.86
N ARG A 209 -27.91 0.16 16.59
CA ARG A 209 -27.47 1.50 16.20
C ARG A 209 -26.77 1.54 14.83
N TYR A 210 -25.90 0.55 14.56
CA TYR A 210 -25.21 0.46 13.28
C TYR A 210 -26.19 0.16 12.13
N THR A 211 -27.13 -0.75 12.39
CA THR A 211 -28.14 -1.16 11.42
C THR A 211 -29.13 -0.04 11.10
N GLU A 212 -29.60 0.67 12.12
CA GLU A 212 -30.48 1.83 11.98
C GLU A 212 -29.78 2.93 11.17
N ARG A 213 -28.51 3.18 11.45
CA ARG A 213 -27.75 4.20 10.73
C ARG A 213 -27.55 3.90 9.24
N LEU A 214 -27.33 2.63 8.87
CA LEU A 214 -27.33 2.22 7.46
C LEU A 214 -28.68 2.45 6.81
N ALA A 215 -29.77 2.07 7.49
CA ALA A 215 -31.13 2.26 6.96
C ALA A 215 -31.47 3.74 6.80
N GLU A 216 -31.14 4.62 7.76
CA GLU A 216 -31.30 6.07 7.67
C GLU A 216 -30.52 6.67 6.48
N ALA A 217 -29.35 6.12 6.19
CA ALA A 217 -28.54 6.52 5.04
C ALA A 217 -29.01 5.91 3.72
N GLY A 218 -30.07 5.09 3.69
CA GLY A 218 -30.56 4.42 2.48
C GLY A 218 -29.61 3.34 1.93
N ILE A 219 -28.76 2.76 2.79
CA ILE A 219 -27.73 1.80 2.41
C ILE A 219 -28.23 0.37 2.68
N GLU A 220 -28.16 -0.46 1.66
CA GLU A 220 -28.53 -1.87 1.78
C GLU A 220 -27.44 -2.66 2.50
N ARG A 221 -27.87 -3.49 3.44
CA ARG A 221 -26.95 -4.25 4.28
C ARG A 221 -26.76 -5.67 3.73
N SER A 222 -25.49 -6.08 3.67
CA SER A 222 -25.07 -7.45 3.37
C SER A 222 -24.12 -7.99 4.46
N VAL A 223 -24.25 -9.25 4.82
CA VAL A 223 -23.41 -9.90 5.84
C VAL A 223 -22.94 -11.25 5.33
N GLY A 224 -21.63 -11.51 5.43
CA GLY A 224 -21.01 -12.74 4.98
C GLY A 224 -21.55 -14.01 5.65
N SER A 225 -21.29 -15.19 5.07
CA SER A 225 -21.70 -16.49 5.60
C SER A 225 -20.87 -16.92 6.82
N ALA A 226 -21.33 -17.90 7.63
CA ALA A 226 -20.64 -18.29 8.86
C ALA A 226 -19.34 -19.04 8.56
N GLY A 227 -18.22 -18.54 9.09
CA GLY A 227 -16.96 -19.27 9.12
C GLY A 227 -16.18 -19.28 7.81
N ASP A 228 -16.58 -18.51 6.80
CA ASP A 228 -15.87 -18.43 5.53
C ASP A 228 -15.03 -17.16 5.45
N SER A 229 -13.70 -17.32 5.56
CA SER A 229 -12.72 -16.23 5.46
C SER A 229 -12.66 -15.57 4.08
N TYR A 230 -13.32 -16.14 3.07
CA TYR A 230 -13.35 -15.55 1.73
C TYR A 230 -14.46 -14.50 1.55
N ASP A 231 -15.41 -14.45 2.48
CA ASP A 231 -16.57 -13.56 2.37
C ASP A 231 -16.23 -12.07 2.58
N ASN A 232 -15.03 -11.72 3.06
CA ASN A 232 -14.55 -10.35 3.18
C ASN A 232 -13.10 -10.16 2.68
N ALA A 233 -12.70 -10.97 1.70
CA ALA A 233 -11.31 -11.07 1.23
C ALA A 233 -10.68 -9.73 0.80
N MET A 234 -11.49 -8.76 0.34
CA MET A 234 -10.97 -7.46 -0.03
C MET A 234 -10.58 -6.63 1.20
N ALA A 235 -11.44 -6.53 2.20
CA ALA A 235 -11.15 -5.81 3.44
C ALA A 235 -9.97 -6.48 4.16
N GLU A 236 -9.93 -7.81 4.25
CA GLU A 236 -8.80 -8.55 4.78
C GLU A 236 -7.49 -8.26 4.04
N SER A 237 -7.55 -8.08 2.71
CA SER A 237 -6.38 -7.71 1.92
C SER A 237 -5.84 -6.34 2.30
N VAL A 238 -6.69 -5.33 2.45
CA VAL A 238 -6.30 -3.97 2.86
C VAL A 238 -5.75 -3.98 4.29
N ILE A 239 -6.42 -4.67 5.21
CA ILE A 239 -5.94 -4.85 6.59
C ILE A 239 -4.59 -5.57 6.61
N GLY A 240 -4.41 -6.58 5.76
CA GLY A 240 -3.13 -7.28 5.61
C GLY A 240 -1.99 -6.36 5.15
N LEU A 241 -2.28 -5.40 4.26
CA LEU A 241 -1.33 -4.35 3.87
C LEU A 241 -1.04 -3.42 5.04
N PHE A 242 -2.05 -2.90 5.73
CA PHE A 242 -1.88 -2.06 6.92
C PHE A 242 -1.00 -2.74 7.97
N LYS A 243 -1.32 -3.98 8.34
CA LYS A 243 -0.51 -4.77 9.30
C LYS A 243 0.94 -4.92 8.84
N THR A 244 1.16 -5.18 7.55
CA THR A 244 2.50 -5.43 7.00
C THR A 244 3.31 -4.16 6.84
N GLU A 245 2.68 -3.09 6.36
CA GLU A 245 3.36 -1.85 5.96
C GLU A 245 3.54 -0.88 7.14
N VAL A 246 2.64 -0.94 8.14
CA VAL A 246 2.66 -0.06 9.32
C VAL A 246 2.97 -0.84 10.59
N ILE A 247 2.05 -1.73 10.99
CA ILE A 247 2.02 -2.25 12.35
C ILE A 247 3.28 -3.06 12.68
N ARG A 248 3.67 -3.97 11.79
CA ARG A 248 4.84 -4.83 11.99
C ARG A 248 6.18 -4.12 11.76
N ARG A 249 6.19 -2.98 11.06
CA ARG A 249 7.43 -2.27 10.70
C ARG A 249 7.78 -1.12 11.63
N ARG A 250 6.78 -0.47 12.24
CA ARG A 250 6.98 0.76 13.03
C ARG A 250 6.87 0.55 14.54
N GLY A 251 6.41 -0.63 15.00
CA GLY A 251 6.31 -0.94 16.43
C GLY A 251 7.66 -0.90 17.16
N PRO A 252 7.67 -0.93 18.47
CA PRO A 252 6.52 -1.16 19.36
C PRO A 252 5.60 0.06 19.50
N TRP A 253 4.31 -0.20 19.73
CA TRP A 253 3.25 0.83 19.87
C TRP A 253 2.99 1.14 21.33
N ARG A 254 2.91 2.42 21.69
CA ARG A 254 2.69 2.86 23.10
C ARG A 254 1.21 2.81 23.49
N GLY A 255 0.31 3.24 22.58
CA GLY A 255 -1.12 3.32 22.85
C GLY A 255 -1.92 3.74 21.63
N VAL A 256 -3.15 4.20 21.87
CA VAL A 256 -4.13 4.59 20.84
C VAL A 256 -3.59 5.68 19.93
N GLU A 257 -3.03 6.73 20.49
CA GLU A 257 -2.56 7.92 19.76
C GLU A 257 -1.49 7.58 18.71
N ASP A 258 -0.49 6.76 19.09
CA ASP A 258 0.56 6.34 18.17
C ASP A 258 -0.03 5.57 16.95
N VAL A 259 -1.00 4.67 17.23
CA VAL A 259 -1.67 3.89 16.18
C VAL A 259 -2.55 4.79 15.33
N GLU A 260 -3.24 5.75 15.92
CA GLU A 260 -4.13 6.68 15.21
C GLU A 260 -3.35 7.58 14.26
N PHE A 261 -2.26 8.22 14.71
CA PHE A 261 -1.40 9.02 13.84
C PHE A 261 -0.78 8.21 12.70
N ALA A 262 -0.33 6.98 13.01
CA ALA A 262 0.24 6.12 11.99
C ALA A 262 -0.82 5.65 10.97
N THR A 263 -2.06 5.41 11.42
CA THR A 263 -3.19 5.05 10.57
C THR A 263 -3.58 6.22 9.67
N LEU A 264 -3.69 7.44 10.23
CA LEU A 264 -3.98 8.66 9.48
C LEU A 264 -2.97 8.86 8.34
N ALA A 265 -1.68 8.82 8.66
CA ALA A 265 -0.62 9.00 7.68
C ALA A 265 -0.64 7.90 6.60
N TRP A 266 -0.90 6.66 7.00
CA TRP A 266 -0.94 5.54 6.07
C TRP A 266 -2.18 5.59 5.17
N VAL A 267 -3.36 5.94 5.70
CA VAL A 267 -4.59 6.05 4.90
C VAL A 267 -4.48 7.15 3.87
N ALA A 268 -3.94 8.32 4.24
CA ALA A 268 -3.69 9.39 3.29
C ALA A 268 -2.77 8.91 2.16
N TRP A 269 -1.60 8.38 2.51
CA TRP A 269 -0.67 7.82 1.52
C TRP A 269 -1.26 6.65 0.71
N TYR A 270 -2.03 5.75 1.35
CA TYR A 270 -2.66 4.62 0.68
C TYR A 270 -3.64 5.09 -0.40
N ASN A 271 -4.45 6.10 -0.09
CA ASN A 271 -5.45 6.63 -1.01
C ASN A 271 -4.84 7.46 -2.14
N ASP A 272 -3.86 8.31 -1.84
CA ASP A 272 -3.42 9.36 -2.75
C ASP A 272 -2.11 9.02 -3.49
N ASP A 273 -1.25 8.15 -2.93
CA ASP A 273 0.08 7.89 -3.48
C ASP A 273 0.37 6.41 -3.76
N ARG A 274 -0.30 5.49 -3.03
CA ARG A 274 0.05 4.08 -3.10
C ARG A 274 -0.39 3.43 -4.40
N LEU A 275 0.55 2.97 -5.21
CA LEU A 275 0.27 2.20 -6.42
C LEU A 275 -0.36 0.85 -6.09
N LEU A 276 -1.53 0.57 -6.65
CA LEU A 276 -2.23 -0.71 -6.53
C LEU A 276 -2.21 -1.48 -7.85
N GLU A 277 -1.69 -2.71 -7.82
CA GLU A 277 -1.61 -3.56 -9.01
C GLU A 277 -2.98 -3.83 -9.65
N PRO A 278 -4.05 -4.14 -8.88
CA PRO A 278 -5.38 -4.36 -9.45
C PRO A 278 -6.00 -3.13 -10.13
N LEU A 279 -5.51 -1.94 -9.84
CA LEU A 279 -5.94 -0.67 -10.47
C LEU A 279 -5.01 -0.25 -11.62
N GLY A 280 -4.11 -1.13 -12.09
CA GLY A 280 -3.15 -0.79 -13.15
C GLY A 280 -1.91 0.00 -12.66
N TYR A 281 -1.60 -0.06 -11.39
CA TYR A 281 -0.51 0.69 -10.73
C TYR A 281 -0.77 2.21 -10.69
N VAL A 282 -2.01 2.57 -10.35
CA VAL A 282 -2.39 3.93 -9.97
C VAL A 282 -2.92 3.95 -8.54
N PRO A 283 -2.88 5.11 -7.84
CA PRO A 283 -3.50 5.27 -6.53
C PRO A 283 -5.03 5.16 -6.58
N PRO A 284 -5.69 4.75 -5.47
CA PRO A 284 -7.14 4.71 -5.37
C PRO A 284 -7.85 5.99 -5.76
N ALA A 285 -7.39 7.13 -5.27
CA ALA A 285 -7.99 8.44 -5.55
C ALA A 285 -7.89 8.82 -7.04
N GLU A 286 -6.72 8.58 -7.66
CA GLU A 286 -6.51 8.82 -9.10
C GLU A 286 -7.39 7.92 -9.96
N PHE A 287 -7.52 6.63 -9.60
CA PHE A 287 -8.38 5.69 -10.31
C PHE A 287 -9.85 6.11 -10.25
N GLU A 288 -10.29 6.58 -9.09
CA GLU A 288 -11.66 7.08 -8.90
C GLU A 288 -11.90 8.38 -9.66
N GLN A 289 -10.96 9.33 -9.60
CA GLN A 289 -11.05 10.58 -10.33
C GLN A 289 -11.17 10.34 -11.83
N ALA A 290 -10.38 9.43 -12.39
CA ALA A 290 -10.45 9.06 -13.79
C ALA A 290 -11.81 8.46 -14.21
N TYR A 291 -12.57 7.89 -13.27
CA TYR A 291 -13.94 7.45 -13.53
C TYR A 291 -14.87 8.66 -13.71
N TYR A 292 -14.82 9.64 -12.81
CA TYR A 292 -15.65 10.83 -12.89
C TYR A 292 -15.30 11.71 -14.08
N ASP A 293 -14.01 11.84 -14.40
CA ASP A 293 -13.56 12.61 -15.58
C ASP A 293 -14.11 12.04 -16.88
N ARG A 294 -14.22 10.72 -16.98
CA ARG A 294 -14.83 10.05 -18.16
C ARG A 294 -16.34 10.29 -18.27
N GLN A 295 -17.03 10.44 -17.15
CA GLN A 295 -18.47 10.73 -17.16
C GLN A 295 -18.77 12.18 -17.48
N THR A 296 -17.86 13.10 -17.16
CA THR A 296 -18.02 14.55 -17.42
C THR A 296 -17.44 14.96 -18.77
N ALA A 297 -16.64 14.10 -19.41
CA ALA A 297 -16.16 14.37 -20.76
C ALA A 297 -17.36 14.44 -21.72
N PRO A 298 -17.54 15.55 -22.48
CA PRO A 298 -18.58 15.60 -23.48
C PRO A 298 -18.36 14.47 -24.49
N ASP A 299 -19.45 13.77 -24.85
CA ASP A 299 -19.41 12.80 -25.93
C ASP A 299 -18.82 13.50 -27.15
N SER A 300 -17.59 13.15 -27.51
CA SER A 300 -17.01 13.52 -28.78
C SER A 300 -17.80 12.76 -29.83
N VAL A 301 -18.91 13.35 -30.25
CA VAL A 301 -19.69 12.91 -31.42
C VAL A 301 -18.68 12.84 -32.55
N ALA A 302 -18.29 11.62 -32.90
CA ALA A 302 -17.58 11.37 -34.14
C ALA A 302 -18.53 11.81 -35.27
N VAL A 303 -18.36 13.04 -35.74
CA VAL A 303 -18.92 13.47 -37.01
C VAL A 303 -18.17 12.67 -38.06
N LEU A 304 -18.73 11.52 -38.43
CA LEU A 304 -18.39 10.82 -39.65
C LEU A 304 -18.93 11.67 -40.81
N ASN A 305 -18.04 12.45 -41.43
CA ASN A 305 -18.21 12.95 -42.77
C ASN A 305 -17.72 11.91 -43.78
#